data_e6bbec9976fe2c71dbfa5ef49eeae18a
#
_entry.id   e6bbec9976fe2c71dbfa5ef49eeae18a
#
_cell.length_a   1.000
_cell.length_b   1.000
_cell.length_c   1.000
_cell.angle_alpha   90.00
_cell.angle_beta   90.00
_cell.angle_gamma   90.00
#
_symmetry.space_group_name_H-M   'P 1'
#
loop_
_entity.id
_entity.type
_entity.pdbx_description
1 polymer ?
#
loop_
_entity_poly.entity_id
_entity_poly.type
_entity_poly.pdbx_seq_one_letter_code
_entity_poly.pdbx_strand_id
1 'polypeptide(L)'
;LTFPEGMTVYYSAGNSLAQVKNDIESMKTTIQQNIVLGASLFINDLEKSFQEVSGVEAAYIPDVVSTNGSLTYNAENGRIKLVSGYFNFAEDLNISYVPV
;
A
#
# COMPACT_ATOMS: atom_id res chain seq x y z
N LEU A 1 -1.44 -8.74 0.54
CA LEU A 1 -0.25 -8.08 -0.01
C LEU A 1 0.80 -7.86 1.06
N THR A 2 2.03 -8.10 0.71
CA THR A 2 3.19 -7.75 1.54
C THR A 2 4.14 -6.89 0.73
N PHE A 3 4.97 -6.12 1.43
CA PHE A 3 6.02 -5.31 0.81
C PHE A 3 7.37 -5.87 1.26
N PRO A 4 8.00 -6.76 0.47
CA PRO A 4 9.21 -7.47 0.92
C PRO A 4 10.38 -6.54 1.23
N GLU A 5 10.42 -5.37 0.62
CA GLU A 5 11.44 -4.36 0.89
C GLU A 5 10.88 -3.19 1.72
N GLY A 6 9.69 -3.36 2.30
CA GLY A 6 9.00 -2.31 3.03
C GLY A 6 8.50 -1.19 2.12
N MET A 7 8.11 -0.08 2.73
CA MET A 7 7.79 1.15 2.01
C MET A 7 8.18 2.36 2.83
N THR A 8 8.29 3.50 2.18
CA THR A 8 8.58 4.77 2.84
C THR A 8 7.46 5.75 2.60
N VAL A 9 6.98 6.36 3.69
CA VAL A 9 5.99 7.44 3.65
C VAL A 9 6.68 8.72 4.12
N TYR A 10 6.74 9.71 3.23
CA TYR A 10 7.25 11.04 3.54
C TYR A 10 6.06 11.90 3.94
N TYR A 11 6.07 12.44 5.15
CA TYR A 11 4.95 13.24 5.67
C TYR A 11 5.42 14.63 6.09
N SER A 12 4.51 15.60 6.02
CA SER A 12 4.80 16.98 6.44
C SER A 12 5.11 17.05 7.93
N ALA A 13 6.25 17.58 8.29
CA ALA A 13 6.75 17.61 9.67
C ALA A 13 5.83 18.35 10.66
N GLY A 14 4.95 19.22 10.16
CA GLY A 14 3.97 19.91 10.98
C GLY A 14 2.76 19.08 11.36
N ASN A 15 2.60 17.88 10.80
CA ASN A 15 1.46 17.01 11.07
C ASN A 15 1.79 15.99 12.16
N SER A 16 0.75 15.59 12.89
CA SER A 16 0.87 14.51 13.88
C SER A 16 1.11 13.19 13.17
N LEU A 17 2.18 12.50 13.51
CA LEU A 17 2.47 11.16 12.98
C LEU A 17 1.37 10.17 13.34
N ALA A 18 0.82 10.27 14.55
CA ALA A 18 -0.28 9.39 14.98
C ALA A 18 -1.52 9.57 14.08
N GLN A 19 -1.84 10.81 13.72
CA GLN A 19 -2.96 11.09 12.82
C GLN A 19 -2.70 10.58 11.42
N VAL A 20 -1.49 10.77 10.90
CA VAL A 20 -1.10 10.25 9.58
C VAL A 20 -1.24 8.72 9.54
N LYS A 21 -0.77 8.03 10.58
CA LYS A 21 -0.90 6.56 10.67
C LYS A 21 -2.36 6.11 10.71
N ASN A 22 -3.22 6.81 11.47
CA ASN A 22 -4.64 6.49 11.53
C ASN A 22 -5.31 6.68 10.18
N ASP A 23 -4.99 7.76 9.48
CA ASP A 23 -5.57 8.05 8.16
C ASP A 23 -5.11 7.04 7.12
N ILE A 24 -3.87 6.56 7.21
CA ILE A 24 -3.37 5.48 6.36
C ILE A 24 -4.14 4.19 6.61
N GLU A 25 -4.41 3.82 7.86
CA GLU A 25 -5.21 2.63 8.18
C GLU A 25 -6.62 2.74 7.60
N SER A 26 -7.24 3.91 7.69
CA SER A 26 -8.56 4.16 7.08
C SER A 26 -8.52 4.03 5.57
N MET A 27 -7.49 4.58 4.93
CA MET A 27 -7.31 4.48 3.49
C MET A 27 -7.14 3.02 3.04
N LYS A 28 -6.32 2.24 3.76
CA LYS A 28 -6.11 0.83 3.45
C LYS A 28 -7.43 0.05 3.49
N THR A 29 -8.24 0.27 4.53
CA THR A 29 -9.56 -0.36 4.65
C THR A 29 -10.45 0.02 3.47
N THR A 30 -10.47 1.28 3.10
CA THR A 30 -11.30 1.78 2.00
C THR A 30 -10.93 1.13 0.67
N ILE A 31 -9.66 1.08 0.33
CA ILE A 31 -9.26 0.51 -0.97
C ILE A 31 -9.43 -1.00 -1.02
N GLN A 32 -9.32 -1.71 0.10
CA GLN A 32 -9.60 -3.14 0.18
C GLN A 32 -11.07 -3.45 -0.13
N GLN A 33 -11.97 -2.53 0.14
CA GLN A 33 -13.40 -2.69 -0.09
C GLN A 33 -13.86 -2.33 -1.51
N ASN A 34 -13.02 -1.66 -2.29
CA ASN A 34 -13.37 -1.10 -3.59
C ASN A 34 -12.69 -1.80 -4.76
N ILE A 35 -12.53 -3.12 -4.67
CA ILE A 35 -11.80 -3.88 -5.67
C ILE A 35 -12.72 -4.42 -6.76
N VAL A 36 -12.21 -4.42 -7.99
CA VAL A 36 -12.86 -4.98 -9.16
C VAL A 36 -12.32 -6.39 -9.41
N LEU A 37 -13.22 -7.37 -9.54
CA LEU A 37 -12.87 -8.76 -9.82
C LEU A 37 -12.04 -8.90 -11.10
N GLY A 38 -10.96 -9.68 -11.02
CA GLY A 38 -10.09 -9.95 -12.16
C GLY A 38 -9.12 -8.84 -12.51
N ALA A 39 -9.05 -7.79 -11.70
CA ALA A 39 -8.17 -6.66 -11.96
C ALA A 39 -6.71 -6.97 -11.62
N SER A 40 -5.81 -6.33 -12.34
CA SER A 40 -4.42 -6.19 -11.91
C SER A 40 -4.30 -4.95 -11.05
N LEU A 41 -3.41 -4.98 -10.07
CA LEU A 41 -3.14 -3.86 -9.19
C LEU A 41 -1.76 -3.29 -9.54
N PHE A 42 -1.71 -1.99 -9.85
CA PHE A 42 -0.45 -1.31 -10.15
C PHE A 42 0.15 -0.73 -8.87
N ILE A 43 1.45 -0.92 -8.70
CA ILE A 43 2.18 -0.36 -7.55
C ILE A 43 2.03 1.16 -7.53
N ASN A 44 2.07 1.80 -8.69
CA ASN A 44 1.91 3.25 -8.81
C ASN A 44 0.55 3.72 -8.27
N ASP A 45 -0.51 2.94 -8.48
CA ASP A 45 -1.84 3.27 -7.96
C ASP A 45 -1.89 3.10 -6.44
N LEU A 46 -1.20 2.11 -5.89
CA LEU A 46 -1.03 1.99 -4.44
C LEU A 46 -0.32 3.21 -3.87
N GLU A 47 0.81 3.59 -4.47
CA GLU A 47 1.56 4.78 -4.04
C GLU A 47 0.69 6.03 -4.07
N LYS A 48 -0.12 6.21 -5.10
CA LYS A 48 -1.05 7.32 -5.20
C LYS A 48 -2.08 7.31 -4.07
N SER A 49 -2.60 6.15 -3.72
CA SER A 49 -3.56 6.04 -2.61
C SER A 49 -2.95 6.49 -1.29
N PHE A 50 -1.69 6.12 -1.03
CA PHE A 50 -0.98 6.61 0.15
C PHE A 50 -0.74 8.12 0.08
N GLN A 51 -0.42 8.65 -1.10
CA GLN A 51 -0.16 10.08 -1.28
C GLN A 51 -1.43 10.94 -1.10
N GLU A 52 -2.60 10.38 -1.34
CA GLU A 52 -3.87 11.09 -1.14
C GLU A 52 -4.23 11.27 0.33
N VAL A 53 -3.58 10.55 1.24
CA VAL A 53 -3.78 10.71 2.66
C VAL A 53 -3.28 12.10 3.10
N SER A 54 -4.10 12.80 3.87
CA SER A 54 -3.76 14.14 4.36
C SER A 54 -2.45 14.11 5.15
N GLY A 55 -1.54 15.03 4.81
CA GLY A 55 -0.23 15.14 5.46
C GLY A 55 0.87 14.29 4.82
N VAL A 56 0.53 13.41 3.88
CA VAL A 56 1.52 12.63 3.14
C VAL A 56 1.99 13.43 1.94
N GLU A 57 3.31 13.62 1.82
CA GLU A 57 3.94 14.34 0.71
C GLU A 57 4.33 13.39 -0.42
N ALA A 58 4.79 12.19 -0.09
CA ALA A 58 5.18 11.18 -1.07
C ALA A 58 5.13 9.79 -0.45
N ALA A 59 4.99 8.79 -1.29
CA ALA A 59 5.05 7.38 -0.86
C ALA A 59 5.84 6.59 -1.88
N TYR A 60 6.70 5.69 -1.40
CA TYR A 60 7.53 4.86 -2.25
C TYR A 60 7.40 3.40 -1.84
N ILE A 61 6.99 2.56 -2.77
CA ILE A 61 6.84 1.12 -2.60
C ILE A 61 7.74 0.43 -3.63
N PRO A 62 8.90 -0.09 -3.21
CA PRO A 62 9.84 -0.70 -4.16
C PRO A 62 9.31 -1.99 -4.78
N ASP A 63 8.59 -2.82 -4.02
CA ASP A 63 8.10 -4.10 -4.50
C ASP A 63 6.86 -4.56 -3.73
N VAL A 64 6.05 -5.39 -4.36
CA VAL A 64 4.83 -5.95 -3.79
C VAL A 64 4.75 -7.44 -4.09
N VAL A 65 4.34 -8.22 -3.10
CA VAL A 65 4.10 -9.66 -3.26
C VAL A 65 2.67 -9.96 -2.80
N SER A 66 1.98 -10.77 -3.58
CA SER A 66 0.65 -11.27 -3.23
C SER A 66 0.71 -12.75 -2.93
N THR A 67 0.03 -13.20 -1.88
CA THR A 67 -0.11 -14.62 -1.58
C THR A 67 -1.58 -15.01 -1.58
N ASN A 68 -1.85 -16.21 -2.10
CA ASN A 68 -3.18 -16.81 -2.08
C ASN A 68 -3.02 -18.28 -1.68
N GLY A 69 -3.25 -18.58 -0.41
CA GLY A 69 -2.95 -19.89 0.14
C GLY A 69 -1.45 -20.17 0.09
N SER A 70 -1.04 -21.23 -0.61
CA SER A 70 0.36 -21.59 -0.79
C SER A 70 0.99 -20.94 -2.01
N LEU A 71 0.20 -20.23 -2.83
CA LEU A 71 0.68 -19.59 -4.06
C LEU A 71 1.20 -18.19 -3.76
N THR A 72 2.33 -17.86 -4.36
CA THR A 72 2.96 -16.54 -4.23
C THR A 72 3.12 -15.92 -5.61
N TYR A 73 2.70 -14.67 -5.73
CA TYR A 73 2.81 -13.90 -6.97
C TYR A 73 3.66 -12.68 -6.73
N ASN A 74 4.73 -12.55 -7.51
CA ASN A 74 5.60 -11.37 -7.48
C ASN A 74 5.10 -10.32 -8.45
N ALA A 75 5.32 -9.05 -8.11
CA ALA A 75 5.02 -7.96 -9.05
C ALA A 75 5.94 -8.04 -10.26
N GLU A 76 5.39 -7.80 -11.44
CA GLU A 76 6.13 -7.71 -12.70
C GLU A 76 5.77 -6.42 -13.42
N ASN A 77 6.77 -5.65 -13.80
CA ASN A 77 6.59 -4.37 -14.49
C ASN A 77 5.68 -3.41 -13.71
N GLY A 78 5.82 -3.37 -12.38
CA GLY A 78 5.04 -2.50 -11.52
C GLY A 78 3.60 -2.93 -11.32
N ARG A 79 3.26 -4.17 -11.66
CA ARG A 79 1.89 -4.68 -11.61
C ARG A 79 1.85 -6.00 -10.84
N ILE A 80 0.87 -6.16 -9.94
CA ILE A 80 0.62 -7.42 -9.24
C ILE A 80 -0.71 -8.01 -9.70
N LYS A 81 -0.71 -9.31 -9.98
CA LYS A 81 -1.92 -10.04 -10.38
C LYS A 81 -2.74 -10.42 -9.15
N LEU A 82 -4.03 -10.11 -9.16
CA LEU A 82 -4.97 -10.47 -8.10
C LEU A 82 -5.83 -11.65 -8.58
N VAL A 83 -5.45 -12.85 -8.17
CA VAL A 83 -6.08 -14.09 -8.65
C VAL A 83 -7.50 -14.22 -8.09
N SER A 84 -7.71 -13.81 -6.84
CA SER A 84 -9.01 -13.90 -6.18
C SER A 84 -9.93 -12.72 -6.48
N GLY A 85 -9.44 -11.71 -7.20
CA GLY A 85 -10.20 -10.49 -7.48
C GLY A 85 -10.31 -9.55 -6.29
N TYR A 86 -9.64 -9.84 -5.18
CA TYR A 86 -9.56 -8.98 -4.00
C TYR A 86 -8.19 -9.11 -3.36
N PHE A 87 -7.87 -8.17 -2.47
CA PHE A 87 -6.64 -8.26 -1.68
C PHE A 87 -6.86 -7.72 -0.27
N ASN A 88 -5.99 -8.14 0.63
CA ASN A 88 -5.84 -7.55 1.96
C ASN A 88 -4.38 -7.18 2.14
N PHE A 89 -4.14 -6.08 2.85
CA PHE A 89 -2.80 -5.75 3.29
C PHE A 89 -2.41 -6.67 4.45
N ALA A 90 -1.14 -7.10 4.47
CA ALA A 90 -0.60 -7.79 5.63
C ALA A 90 -0.60 -6.83 6.84
N GLU A 91 -0.70 -7.39 8.04
CA GLU A 91 -0.70 -6.60 9.27
C GLU A 91 0.62 -5.86 9.47
N ASP A 92 1.71 -6.47 9.06
CA ASP A 92 3.05 -5.90 9.18
C ASP A 92 3.62 -5.58 7.80
N LEU A 93 3.42 -4.34 7.35
CA LEU A 93 3.89 -3.87 6.05
C LEU A 93 5.29 -3.25 6.09
N ASN A 94 5.86 -3.09 7.26
CA ASN A 94 7.17 -2.46 7.45
C ASN A 94 7.24 -1.09 6.79
N ILE A 95 6.43 -0.16 7.30
CA ILE A 95 6.37 1.22 6.80
C ILE A 95 7.34 2.10 7.57
N SER A 96 8.24 2.77 6.85
CA SER A 96 9.11 3.80 7.41
C SER A 96 8.48 5.17 7.21
N TYR A 97 8.39 5.97 8.25
CA TYR A 97 7.82 7.32 8.21
C TYR A 97 8.93 8.34 8.33
N VAL A 98 9.05 9.21 7.32
CA VAL A 98 10.12 10.21 7.24
C VAL A 98 9.49 11.60 7.20
N PRO A 99 9.76 12.48 8.19
CA PRO A 99 9.27 13.86 8.15
C PRO A 99 10.04 14.68 7.11
N VAL A 100 9.33 15.53 6.42
CA VAL A 100 9.90 16.44 5.41
C VAL A 100 9.42 17.87 5.60
#